data_e53ca7253e633782bb5ff1dbbe42dacc
#
_entry.id   e53ca7253e633782bb5ff1dbbe42dacc
#
_cell.length_a   1.000
_cell.length_b   1.000
_cell.length_c   1.000
_cell.angle_alpha   90.00
_cell.angle_beta   90.00
_cell.angle_gamma   90.00
#
_symmetry.space_group_name_H-M   'P 1'
#
loop_
_entity.id
_entity.type
_entity.pdbx_description
1 polymer ?
#
loop_
_entity_poly.entity_id
_entity_poly.type
_entity_poly.pdbx_seq_one_letter_code
_entity_poly.pdbx_strand_id
1 'polypeptide(L)'
;MSDRIYNVLFLCTGNSARSILAESILNKEGAGRFRAYSAGSQPKGAVNPFALRVLAALDYSTDGFRSKSWDEFAVPGAPEMDFVFTVCDSAAGEACPVWPGNPMTAHWGIEDPAAVEGSDIDRERAFSTAARYMKNRIDAFLNLPHASIDQLALQHHLKRIGSTEGATPAVLQQNAPAA
;
A
#
# COMPACT_ATOMS: atom_id res chain seq x y z
N MET A 1 27.23 -2.13 -2.76
CA MET A 1 25.86 -2.48 -2.35
C MET A 1 25.36 -1.40 -1.41
N SER A 2 24.18 -0.89 -1.64
CA SER A 2 23.59 0.10 -0.72
C SER A 2 22.98 -0.66 0.46
N ASP A 3 23.49 -0.46 1.67
CA ASP A 3 22.88 -0.98 2.91
C ASP A 3 21.65 -0.16 3.35
N ARG A 4 21.14 0.70 2.46
CA ARG A 4 20.00 1.55 2.74
C ARG A 4 18.72 0.74 2.73
N ILE A 5 17.95 0.85 3.82
CA ILE A 5 16.59 0.34 3.89
C ILE A 5 15.64 1.49 3.55
N TYR A 6 14.78 1.27 2.56
CA TYR A 6 13.78 2.24 2.14
C TYR A 6 12.51 2.08 2.98
N ASN A 7 11.96 3.19 3.46
CA ASN A 7 10.70 3.21 4.19
C ASN A 7 9.53 3.51 3.26
N VAL A 8 8.50 2.67 3.33
CA VAL A 8 7.30 2.75 2.49
C VAL A 8 6.07 2.82 3.37
N LEU A 9 5.22 3.82 3.15
CA LEU A 9 3.95 3.98 3.84
C LEU A 9 2.79 3.70 2.88
N PHE A 10 1.94 2.75 3.25
CA PHE A 10 0.68 2.47 2.55
C PHE A 10 -0.49 3.16 3.26
N LEU A 11 -1.24 3.96 2.51
CA LEU A 11 -2.38 4.72 3.02
C LEU A 11 -3.70 4.20 2.49
N CYS A 12 -4.65 4.06 3.40
CA CYS A 12 -6.04 3.76 3.13
C CYS A 12 -6.89 4.61 4.07
N THR A 13 -8.18 4.76 3.85
CA THR A 13 -9.02 5.53 4.77
C THR A 13 -9.10 4.87 6.15
N GLY A 14 -9.52 3.62 6.20
CA GLY A 14 -9.78 2.91 7.46
C GLY A 14 -8.60 2.21 8.09
N ASN A 15 -7.50 2.03 7.37
CA ASN A 15 -6.33 1.24 7.81
C ASN A 15 -6.74 -0.09 8.47
N SER A 16 -7.59 -0.85 7.79
CA SER A 16 -8.09 -2.12 8.32
C SER A 16 -7.95 -3.30 7.35
N ALA A 17 -7.84 -3.06 6.05
CA ALA A 17 -7.80 -4.10 5.03
C ALA A 17 -6.65 -3.89 4.03
N ARG A 18 -6.84 -3.11 2.98
CA ARG A 18 -5.90 -2.99 1.84
C ARG A 18 -4.49 -2.58 2.26
N SER A 19 -4.35 -1.56 3.10
CA SER A 19 -3.05 -1.08 3.57
C SER A 19 -2.36 -2.08 4.51
N ILE A 20 -3.12 -2.85 5.28
CA ILE A 20 -2.60 -3.92 6.14
C ILE A 20 -2.04 -5.07 5.28
N LEU A 21 -2.77 -5.48 4.24
CA LEU A 21 -2.28 -6.48 3.28
C LEU A 21 -0.94 -6.05 2.67
N ALA A 22 -0.88 -4.82 2.19
CA ALA A 22 0.32 -4.27 1.55
C ALA A 22 1.52 -4.21 2.52
N GLU A 23 1.30 -3.76 3.75
CA GLU A 23 2.34 -3.69 4.79
C GLU A 23 2.94 -5.07 5.07
N SER A 24 2.11 -6.08 5.29
CA SER A 24 2.58 -7.44 5.59
C SER A 24 3.34 -8.06 4.40
N ILE A 25 2.81 -7.89 3.20
CA ILE A 25 3.44 -8.45 1.99
C ILE A 25 4.80 -7.81 1.75
N LEU A 26 4.90 -6.48 1.78
CA LEU A 26 6.18 -5.81 1.52
C LEU A 26 7.22 -6.10 2.61
N ASN A 27 6.84 -6.21 3.87
CA ASN A 27 7.77 -6.54 4.94
C ASN A 27 8.40 -7.92 4.79
N LYS A 28 7.68 -8.89 4.20
CA LYS A 28 8.24 -10.21 3.89
C LYS A 28 9.04 -10.20 2.59
N GLU A 29 8.41 -9.79 1.50
CA GLU A 29 9.02 -9.87 0.16
C GLU A 29 10.20 -8.90 -0.02
N GLY A 30 10.17 -7.76 0.67
CA GLY A 30 11.20 -6.74 0.63
C GLY A 30 12.17 -6.76 1.80
N ALA A 31 12.17 -7.81 2.62
CA ALA A 31 13.00 -7.91 3.83
C ALA A 31 14.47 -7.61 3.55
N GLY A 32 15.06 -6.77 4.41
CA GLY A 32 16.46 -6.34 4.27
C GLY A 32 16.67 -5.16 3.31
N ARG A 33 15.70 -4.82 2.48
CA ARG A 33 15.76 -3.69 1.53
C ARG A 33 14.69 -2.65 1.79
N PHE A 34 13.53 -3.06 2.27
CA PHE A 34 12.38 -2.21 2.51
C PHE A 34 11.78 -2.48 3.89
N ARG A 35 11.21 -1.43 4.47
CA ARG A 35 10.39 -1.49 5.67
C ARG A 35 9.07 -0.82 5.39
N ALA A 36 7.99 -1.57 5.55
CA ALA A 36 6.65 -1.11 5.28
C ALA A 36 5.90 -0.70 6.55
N TYR A 37 5.09 0.32 6.39
CA TYR A 37 4.16 0.85 7.38
C TYR A 37 2.80 1.04 6.72
N SER A 38 1.75 1.13 7.53
CA SER A 38 0.42 1.48 7.04
C SER A 38 -0.27 2.43 7.99
N ALA A 39 -1.18 3.25 7.46
CA ALA A 39 -1.99 4.18 8.25
C ALA A 39 -3.27 4.54 7.50
N GLY A 40 -4.18 5.22 8.17
CA GLY A 40 -5.41 5.73 7.60
C GLY A 40 -5.74 7.15 8.04
N SER A 41 -6.51 7.85 7.21
CA SER A 41 -7.03 9.18 7.55
C SER A 41 -8.12 9.11 8.63
N GLN A 42 -8.90 8.03 8.61
CA GLN A 42 -9.98 7.75 9.55
C GLN A 42 -9.91 6.28 9.99
N PRO A 43 -8.93 5.94 10.85
CA PRO A 43 -8.70 4.55 11.23
C PRO A 43 -9.92 3.97 11.95
N LYS A 44 -10.25 2.72 11.60
CA LYS A 44 -11.39 2.00 12.21
C LYS A 44 -11.09 1.50 13.63
N GLY A 45 -9.82 1.52 14.04
CA GLY A 45 -9.39 1.06 15.36
C GLY A 45 -9.15 -0.45 15.46
N ALA A 46 -9.53 -1.22 14.44
CA ALA A 46 -9.31 -2.66 14.41
C ALA A 46 -8.96 -3.13 12.99
N VAL A 47 -8.08 -4.11 12.91
CA VAL A 47 -7.74 -4.79 11.65
C VAL A 47 -8.85 -5.75 11.27
N ASN A 48 -9.19 -5.79 9.97
CA ASN A 48 -10.24 -6.69 9.48
C ASN A 48 -9.81 -8.16 9.63
N PRO A 49 -10.65 -9.03 10.25
CA PRO A 49 -10.31 -10.44 10.46
C PRO A 49 -10.01 -11.21 9.16
N PHE A 50 -10.69 -10.88 8.06
CA PHE A 50 -10.44 -11.53 6.77
C PHE A 50 -9.07 -11.18 6.19
N ALA A 51 -8.57 -9.97 6.44
CA ALA A 51 -7.19 -9.61 6.08
C ALA A 51 -6.20 -10.54 6.78
N LEU A 52 -6.36 -10.74 8.08
CA LEU A 52 -5.50 -11.62 8.86
C LEU A 52 -5.61 -13.08 8.42
N ARG A 53 -6.81 -13.57 8.14
CA ARG A 53 -7.03 -14.94 7.64
C ARG A 53 -6.29 -15.19 6.31
N VAL A 54 -6.42 -14.27 5.38
CA VAL A 54 -5.78 -14.39 4.05
C VAL A 54 -4.27 -14.31 4.18
N LEU A 55 -3.75 -13.38 4.98
CA LEU A 55 -2.32 -13.27 5.23
C LEU A 55 -1.76 -14.57 5.84
N ALA A 56 -2.43 -15.14 6.83
CA ALA A 56 -2.03 -16.41 7.43
C ALA A 56 -2.05 -17.55 6.41
N ALA A 57 -3.08 -17.65 5.59
CA ALA A 57 -3.20 -18.67 4.54
C ALA A 57 -2.10 -18.57 3.47
N LEU A 58 -1.58 -17.36 3.22
CA LEU A 58 -0.49 -17.09 2.28
C LEU A 58 0.90 -17.09 2.95
N ASP A 59 0.98 -17.48 4.21
CA ASP A 59 2.21 -17.52 4.99
C ASP A 59 2.88 -16.14 5.18
N TYR A 60 2.08 -15.10 5.31
CA TYR A 60 2.54 -13.77 5.72
C TYR A 60 2.31 -13.53 7.21
N SER A 61 3.09 -12.62 7.80
CA SER A 61 2.91 -12.25 9.21
C SER A 61 1.53 -11.62 9.46
N THR A 62 0.94 -11.99 10.60
CA THR A 62 -0.30 -11.41 11.12
C THR A 62 -0.11 -10.68 12.44
N ASP A 63 1.13 -10.61 12.93
CA ASP A 63 1.45 -10.05 14.24
C ASP A 63 1.76 -8.55 14.18
N GLY A 64 1.36 -7.85 15.23
CA GLY A 64 1.73 -6.47 15.45
C GLY A 64 0.99 -5.43 14.62
N PHE A 65 0.02 -5.83 13.81
CA PHE A 65 -0.79 -4.88 13.04
C PHE A 65 -1.83 -4.19 13.93
N ARG A 66 -1.98 -2.90 13.71
CA ARG A 66 -3.02 -2.09 14.34
C ARG A 66 -3.55 -1.05 13.34
N SER A 67 -4.81 -0.71 13.47
CA SER A 67 -5.42 0.38 12.72
C SER A 67 -5.04 1.71 13.39
N LYS A 68 -4.39 2.61 12.66
CA LYS A 68 -3.80 3.83 13.21
C LYS A 68 -3.92 5.02 12.26
N SER A 69 -3.88 6.22 12.84
CA SER A 69 -3.91 7.46 12.08
C SER A 69 -2.59 7.73 11.35
N TRP A 70 -2.69 8.27 10.16
CA TRP A 70 -1.55 8.77 9.40
C TRP A 70 -0.79 9.90 10.11
N ASP A 71 -1.42 10.61 11.04
CA ASP A 71 -0.78 11.66 11.84
C ASP A 71 0.40 11.12 12.64
N GLU A 72 0.41 9.85 13.01
CA GLU A 72 1.55 9.22 13.70
C GLU A 72 2.85 9.29 12.89
N PHE A 73 2.75 9.39 11.56
CA PHE A 73 3.91 9.46 10.66
C PHE A 73 4.25 10.89 10.21
N ALA A 74 3.47 11.88 10.62
CA ALA A 74 3.67 13.29 10.30
C ALA A 74 4.28 14.09 11.43
N VAL A 75 4.54 13.47 12.58
CA VAL A 75 5.10 14.13 13.77
C VAL A 75 6.63 14.08 13.78
N PRO A 76 7.31 15.01 14.51
CA PRO A 76 8.76 14.94 14.70
C PRO A 76 9.19 13.62 15.33
N GLY A 77 10.26 13.02 14.81
CA GLY A 77 10.77 11.72 15.26
C GLY A 77 10.14 10.51 14.60
N ALA A 78 9.09 10.68 13.78
CA ALA A 78 8.55 9.62 12.96
C ALA A 78 9.58 9.18 11.90
N PRO A 79 9.53 7.91 11.43
CA PRO A 79 10.41 7.48 10.34
C PRO A 79 10.19 8.34 9.10
N GLU A 80 11.29 8.77 8.48
CA GLU A 80 11.21 9.44 7.17
C GLU A 80 10.82 8.42 6.11
N MET A 81 9.79 8.75 5.31
CA MET A 81 9.32 7.89 4.24
C MET A 81 10.05 8.21 2.94
N ASP A 82 10.46 7.16 2.23
CA ASP A 82 10.98 7.27 0.87
C ASP A 82 9.84 7.21 -0.15
N PHE A 83 8.80 6.45 0.15
CA PHE A 83 7.62 6.25 -0.69
C PHE A 83 6.35 6.30 0.13
N VAL A 84 5.31 6.89 -0.45
CA VAL A 84 3.94 6.86 0.11
C VAL A 84 2.98 6.45 -1.01
N PHE A 85 2.29 5.33 -0.81
CA PHE A 85 1.33 4.79 -1.77
C PHE A 85 -0.08 4.80 -1.18
N THR A 86 -1.02 5.46 -1.85
CA THR A 86 -2.44 5.34 -1.53
C THR A 86 -2.99 4.09 -2.20
N VAL A 87 -3.73 3.27 -1.45
CA VAL A 87 -4.28 2.00 -1.95
C VAL A 87 -5.81 1.99 -2.01
N CYS A 88 -6.44 3.09 -1.66
CA CYS A 88 -7.87 3.33 -1.89
C CYS A 88 -8.10 4.72 -2.48
N ASP A 89 -9.16 4.86 -3.29
CA ASP A 89 -9.44 6.10 -4.01
C ASP A 89 -9.82 7.25 -3.06
N SER A 90 -10.51 6.95 -1.97
CA SER A 90 -10.88 7.95 -0.96
C SER A 90 -9.64 8.59 -0.34
N ALA A 91 -8.64 7.80 0.07
CA ALA A 91 -7.41 8.32 0.64
C ALA A 91 -6.62 9.17 -0.38
N ALA A 92 -6.66 8.82 -1.66
CA ALA A 92 -6.02 9.59 -2.72
C ALA A 92 -6.64 10.97 -2.92
N GLY A 93 -7.94 11.13 -2.64
CA GLY A 93 -8.68 12.38 -2.75
C GLY A 93 -8.65 13.27 -1.50
N GLU A 94 -8.09 12.78 -0.40
CA GLU A 94 -8.02 13.52 0.86
C GLU A 94 -6.77 14.41 0.92
N ALA A 95 -6.86 15.50 1.71
CA ALA A 95 -5.72 16.37 1.98
C ALA A 95 -4.74 15.67 2.92
N CYS A 96 -3.69 15.06 2.38
CA CYS A 96 -2.66 14.39 3.15
C CYS A 96 -1.80 15.37 3.96
N PRO A 97 -1.27 14.95 5.12
CA PRO A 97 -0.21 15.69 5.81
C PRO A 97 1.03 15.89 4.91
N VAL A 98 1.84 16.87 5.26
CA VAL A 98 3.17 17.00 4.67
C VAL A 98 4.09 16.00 5.36
N TRP A 99 4.59 15.03 4.59
CA TRP A 99 5.46 14.00 5.13
C TRP A 99 6.90 14.48 5.27
N PRO A 100 7.58 14.20 6.40
CA PRO A 100 9.03 14.43 6.49
C PRO A 100 9.79 13.68 5.40
N GLY A 101 10.83 14.30 4.84
CA GLY A 101 11.68 13.65 3.82
C GLY A 101 11.20 13.80 2.37
N ASN A 102 10.05 14.41 2.15
CA ASN A 102 9.49 14.60 0.80
C ASN A 102 9.43 13.31 -0.02
N PRO A 103 8.68 12.30 0.41
CA PRO A 103 8.64 11.01 -0.24
C PRO A 103 8.06 11.06 -1.65
N MET A 104 8.46 10.13 -2.49
CA MET A 104 7.83 9.89 -3.77
C MET A 104 6.46 9.25 -3.57
N THR A 105 5.43 9.71 -4.28
CA THR A 105 4.04 9.26 -4.10
C THR A 105 3.47 8.65 -5.37
N ALA A 106 2.58 7.67 -5.20
CA ALA A 106 1.78 7.12 -6.29
C ALA A 106 0.45 6.59 -5.76
N HIS A 107 -0.53 6.48 -6.65
CA HIS A 107 -1.83 5.89 -6.33
C HIS A 107 -1.92 4.47 -6.88
N TRP A 108 -2.07 3.49 -5.99
CA TRP A 108 -2.17 2.06 -6.29
C TRP A 108 -3.55 1.50 -5.90
N GLY A 109 -4.59 2.27 -6.16
CA GLY A 109 -5.95 1.95 -5.74
C GLY A 109 -6.47 0.63 -6.30
N ILE A 110 -7.04 -0.17 -5.42
CA ILE A 110 -7.81 -1.37 -5.72
C ILE A 110 -9.16 -1.30 -5.03
N GLU A 111 -10.13 -2.08 -5.52
CA GLU A 111 -11.44 -2.16 -4.90
C GLU A 111 -11.35 -2.64 -3.44
N ASP A 112 -12.29 -2.18 -2.63
CA ASP A 112 -12.36 -2.53 -1.21
C ASP A 112 -12.89 -3.96 -1.03
N PRO A 113 -12.06 -4.92 -0.62
CA PRO A 113 -12.52 -6.28 -0.37
C PRO A 113 -13.50 -6.37 0.81
N ALA A 114 -13.44 -5.42 1.75
CA ALA A 114 -14.35 -5.37 2.89
C ALA A 114 -15.79 -4.93 2.51
N ALA A 115 -15.97 -4.33 1.34
CA ALA A 115 -17.27 -3.94 0.82
C ALA A 115 -18.05 -5.11 0.20
N VAL A 116 -17.41 -6.24 -0.04
CA VAL A 116 -18.07 -7.42 -0.62
C VAL A 116 -19.03 -8.03 0.41
N GLU A 117 -20.26 -8.18 -0.02
CA GLU A 117 -21.31 -8.85 0.76
C GLU A 117 -21.40 -10.33 0.34
N GLY A 118 -21.92 -11.17 1.24
CA GLY A 118 -22.12 -12.58 0.98
C GLY A 118 -21.60 -13.47 2.10
N SER A 119 -21.28 -14.73 1.77
CA SER A 119 -20.74 -15.69 2.71
C SER A 119 -19.30 -15.37 3.11
N ASP A 120 -18.81 -16.03 4.15
CA ASP A 120 -17.40 -15.95 4.54
C ASP A 120 -16.46 -16.36 3.40
N ILE A 121 -16.86 -17.35 2.62
CA ILE A 121 -16.09 -17.80 1.43
C ILE A 121 -16.00 -16.69 0.39
N ASP A 122 -17.10 -15.98 0.13
CA ASP A 122 -17.11 -14.85 -0.81
C ASP A 122 -16.20 -13.71 -0.35
N ARG A 123 -16.24 -13.41 0.94
CA ARG A 123 -15.40 -12.38 1.56
C ARG A 123 -13.93 -12.77 1.56
N GLU A 124 -13.59 -14.00 1.93
CA GLU A 124 -12.21 -14.50 1.86
C GLU A 124 -11.66 -14.47 0.43
N ARG A 125 -12.48 -14.81 -0.55
CA ARG A 125 -12.11 -14.73 -1.97
C ARG A 125 -11.80 -13.30 -2.40
N ALA A 126 -12.60 -12.33 -1.96
CA ALA A 126 -12.36 -10.91 -2.23
C ALA A 126 -11.04 -10.44 -1.63
N PHE A 127 -10.75 -10.82 -0.38
CA PHE A 127 -9.48 -10.49 0.29
C PHE A 127 -8.28 -11.20 -0.36
N SER A 128 -8.44 -12.45 -0.80
CA SER A 128 -7.40 -13.19 -1.54
C SER A 128 -7.08 -12.52 -2.88
N THR A 129 -8.09 -12.04 -3.58
CA THR A 129 -7.93 -11.28 -4.83
C THR A 129 -7.21 -9.96 -4.57
N ALA A 130 -7.59 -9.22 -3.53
CA ALA A 130 -6.93 -7.98 -3.14
C ALA A 130 -5.45 -8.21 -2.78
N ALA A 131 -5.15 -9.28 -2.03
CA ALA A 131 -3.78 -9.66 -1.69
C ALA A 131 -2.97 -9.98 -2.95
N ARG A 132 -3.53 -10.69 -3.92
CA ARG A 132 -2.88 -10.97 -5.20
C ARG A 132 -2.55 -9.69 -5.98
N TYR A 133 -3.48 -8.76 -6.07
CA TYR A 133 -3.24 -7.47 -6.73
C TYR A 133 -2.13 -6.67 -6.03
N MET A 134 -2.12 -6.64 -4.70
CA MET A 134 -1.06 -5.97 -3.94
C MET A 134 0.29 -6.65 -4.14
N LYS A 135 0.33 -7.98 -4.09
CA LYS A 135 1.56 -8.73 -4.31
C LYS A 135 2.14 -8.46 -5.70
N ASN A 136 1.32 -8.43 -6.74
CA ASN A 136 1.78 -8.14 -8.09
C ASN A 136 2.41 -6.74 -8.19
N ARG A 137 1.83 -5.73 -7.55
CA ARG A 137 2.38 -4.37 -7.48
C ARG A 137 3.69 -4.32 -6.73
N ILE A 138 3.74 -4.99 -5.59
CA ILE A 138 4.93 -5.05 -4.74
C ILE A 138 6.07 -5.77 -5.47
N ASP A 139 5.81 -6.89 -6.13
CA ASP A 139 6.81 -7.61 -6.91
C ASP A 139 7.39 -6.73 -8.03
N ALA A 140 6.53 -6.02 -8.76
CA ALA A 140 6.98 -5.08 -9.79
C ALA A 140 7.83 -3.94 -9.20
N PHE A 141 7.43 -3.39 -8.06
CA PHE A 141 8.17 -2.37 -7.32
C PHE A 141 9.54 -2.85 -6.86
N LEU A 142 9.61 -4.05 -6.30
CA LEU A 142 10.86 -4.64 -5.80
C LEU A 142 11.89 -4.91 -6.92
N ASN A 143 11.42 -5.13 -8.14
CA ASN A 143 12.27 -5.37 -9.30
C ASN A 143 12.83 -4.09 -9.94
N LEU A 144 12.42 -2.90 -9.49
CA LEU A 144 12.99 -1.65 -9.99
C LEU A 144 14.42 -1.44 -9.44
N PRO A 145 15.33 -0.87 -10.26
CA PRO A 145 16.71 -0.61 -9.82
C PRO A 145 16.80 0.67 -8.97
N HIS A 146 16.24 0.63 -7.76
CA HIS A 146 16.07 1.81 -6.88
C HIS A 146 17.34 2.63 -6.63
N ALA A 147 18.51 1.97 -6.61
CA ALA A 147 19.76 2.64 -6.34
C ALA A 147 20.33 3.41 -7.55
N SER A 148 19.88 3.12 -8.77
CA SER A 148 20.45 3.65 -10.01
C SER A 148 19.47 4.34 -10.93
N ILE A 149 18.17 4.21 -10.70
CA ILE A 149 17.13 4.83 -11.53
C ILE A 149 17.00 6.33 -11.19
N ASP A 150 16.83 7.16 -12.20
CA ASP A 150 16.52 8.57 -11.94
C ASP A 150 15.09 8.77 -11.43
N GLN A 151 14.86 9.88 -10.71
CA GLN A 151 13.59 10.14 -10.05
C GLN A 151 12.40 10.22 -11.02
N LEU A 152 12.58 10.81 -12.19
CA LEU A 152 11.50 10.96 -13.16
C LEU A 152 11.08 9.61 -13.74
N ALA A 153 12.05 8.78 -14.10
CA ALA A 153 11.79 7.42 -14.58
C ALA A 153 11.13 6.58 -13.48
N LEU A 154 11.62 6.69 -12.24
CA LEU A 154 11.03 5.98 -11.11
C LEU A 154 9.57 6.39 -10.90
N GLN A 155 9.27 7.69 -10.89
CA GLN A 155 7.90 8.19 -10.76
C GLN A 155 6.99 7.63 -11.85
N HIS A 156 7.47 7.56 -13.09
CA HIS A 156 6.73 6.97 -14.19
C HIS A 156 6.44 5.49 -13.98
N HIS A 157 7.43 4.72 -13.54
CA HIS A 157 7.26 3.30 -13.23
C HIS A 157 6.26 3.08 -12.09
N LEU A 158 6.31 3.90 -11.03
CA LEU A 158 5.39 3.79 -9.90
C LEU A 158 3.92 4.00 -10.34
N LYS A 159 3.67 4.95 -11.22
CA LYS A 159 2.33 5.17 -11.79
C LYS A 159 1.88 3.99 -12.65
N ARG A 160 2.76 3.45 -13.48
CA ARG A 160 2.44 2.27 -14.32
C ARG A 160 2.10 1.06 -13.47
N ILE A 161 2.81 0.82 -12.39
CA ILE A 161 2.53 -0.27 -11.45
C ILE A 161 1.12 -0.13 -10.88
N GLY A 162 0.70 1.08 -10.50
CA GLY A 162 -0.65 1.35 -10.04
C GLY A 162 -1.75 1.03 -11.04
N SER A 163 -1.45 1.11 -12.33
CA SER A 163 -2.40 0.85 -13.44
C SER A 163 -2.48 -0.62 -13.87
N THR A 164 -1.83 -1.53 -13.17
CA THR A 164 -1.88 -2.96 -13.47
C THR A 164 -3.22 -3.58 -13.08
N GLU A 165 -3.39 -4.89 -13.33
CA GLU A 165 -4.63 -5.62 -13.04
C GLU A 165 -5.19 -5.30 -11.66
N GLY A 166 -6.48 -5.04 -11.58
CA GLY A 166 -7.19 -4.68 -10.34
C GLY A 166 -7.23 -3.18 -10.05
N ALA A 167 -6.62 -2.35 -10.90
CA ALA A 167 -6.68 -0.90 -10.74
C ALA A 167 -8.12 -0.38 -10.82
N THR A 168 -8.45 0.55 -9.93
CA THR A 168 -9.74 1.24 -9.96
C THR A 168 -9.84 2.18 -11.16
N PRO A 169 -11.06 2.52 -11.62
CA PRO A 169 -11.24 3.53 -12.67
C PRO A 169 -10.54 4.86 -12.36
N ALA A 170 -10.51 5.29 -11.11
CA ALA A 170 -9.83 6.52 -10.69
C ALA A 170 -8.32 6.49 -10.98
N VAL A 171 -7.66 5.36 -10.71
CA VAL A 171 -6.23 5.17 -11.05
C VAL A 171 -6.02 5.27 -12.55
N LEU A 172 -6.85 4.58 -13.34
CA LEU A 172 -6.73 4.56 -14.79
C LEU A 172 -6.94 5.94 -15.41
N GLN A 173 -7.85 6.74 -14.86
CA GLN A 173 -8.07 8.13 -15.30
C GLN A 173 -6.88 9.03 -14.97
N GLN A 174 -6.30 8.93 -13.79
CA GLN A 174 -5.13 9.71 -13.38
C GLN A 174 -3.89 9.42 -14.23
N ASN A 175 -3.74 8.20 -14.71
CA ASN A 175 -2.58 7.72 -15.45
C ASN A 175 -2.81 7.73 -16.97
N ALA A 176 -3.99 8.16 -17.45
CA ALA A 176 -4.27 8.29 -18.87
C ALA A 176 -3.33 9.35 -19.49
N PRO A 177 -2.81 9.12 -20.71
CA PRO A 177 -2.03 10.14 -21.39
C PRO A 177 -2.88 11.39 -21.61
N ALA A 178 -2.26 12.54 -21.43
CA ALA A 178 -2.91 13.82 -21.75
C ALA A 178 -3.32 13.82 -23.24
N ALA A 179 -4.57 14.20 -23.48
CA ALA A 179 -5.10 14.30 -24.83
C ALA A 179 -4.42 15.43 -25.61
#